data_6938b5b143fde85cc1f60eaa2a7f5de7
#
_entry.id   6938b5b143fde85cc1f60eaa2a7f5de7
#
_cell.length_a   1.000
_cell.length_b   1.000
_cell.length_c   1.000
_cell.angle_alpha   90.00
_cell.angle_beta   90.00
_cell.angle_gamma   90.00
#
_symmetry.space_group_name_H-M   'P 1'
#
loop_
_entity.id
_entity.type
_entity.pdbx_description
1 polymer ?
#
loop_
_entity_poly.entity_id
_entity_poly.type
_entity_poly.pdbx_seq_one_letter_code
_entity_poly.pdbx_strand_id
1 'polypeptide(L)'
;MAALERYEEAVDSCSRCLKIDPANQPVSSLKAKAEGLHDEKVRKERKKQERLREAEEKRRRLQVAFKVRGSLDPHFYKTHPELQERNLIVVSNPKGTPEVDYKPRFDEEDTNQGTLIFPAHFLYPQYATSDTVPDFHEDASFGDYLIAMFPPNAEPPDWDQAGEYVNGRLSVYAATSKRRLLKIGKKMTLRDVIREAGKDGDGLEIQGGCLAFIVVPRGEFESDWIAEFKKRK
;
A
#
# COMPACT_ATOMS: atom_id res chain seq x y z
N MET A 1 -13.19 -44.54 7.45
CA MET A 1 -13.16 -43.83 6.15
C MET A 1 -13.38 -42.35 6.35
N ALA A 2 -14.48 -41.88 6.90
CA ALA A 2 -14.72 -40.44 7.13
C ALA A 2 -13.66 -39.77 8.03
N ALA A 3 -13.12 -40.49 9.01
CA ALA A 3 -12.07 -39.97 9.92
C ALA A 3 -10.73 -39.67 9.19
N LEU A 4 -10.53 -40.20 7.99
CA LEU A 4 -9.36 -39.94 7.15
C LEU A 4 -9.66 -38.92 6.04
N GLU A 5 -10.77 -38.19 6.13
CA GLU A 5 -11.26 -37.23 5.11
C GLU A 5 -11.46 -37.85 3.69
N ARG A 6 -11.67 -39.15 3.61
CA ARG A 6 -11.93 -39.89 2.37
C ARG A 6 -13.45 -40.01 2.14
N TYR A 7 -14.11 -38.86 2.08
CA TYR A 7 -15.57 -38.79 2.03
C TYR A 7 -16.15 -39.39 0.75
N GLU A 8 -15.53 -39.19 -0.40
CA GLU A 8 -15.99 -39.77 -1.68
C GLU A 8 -16.02 -41.30 -1.63
N GLU A 9 -14.94 -41.89 -1.12
CA GLU A 9 -14.84 -43.35 -1.00
C GLU A 9 -15.85 -43.91 0.00
N ALA A 10 -16.13 -43.13 1.09
CA ALA A 10 -17.14 -43.52 2.05
C ALA A 10 -18.56 -43.50 1.42
N VAL A 11 -18.88 -42.45 0.64
CA VAL A 11 -20.14 -42.33 -0.10
C VAL A 11 -20.32 -43.48 -1.11
N ASP A 12 -19.26 -43.79 -1.89
CA ASP A 12 -19.30 -44.90 -2.85
C ASP A 12 -19.52 -46.24 -2.18
N SER A 13 -18.79 -46.50 -1.05
CA SER A 13 -18.94 -47.73 -0.30
C SER A 13 -20.36 -47.90 0.28
N CYS A 14 -20.92 -46.81 0.85
CA CYS A 14 -22.30 -46.79 1.34
C CYS A 14 -23.30 -47.03 0.19
N SER A 15 -23.05 -46.42 -0.98
CA SER A 15 -23.91 -46.58 -2.16
C SER A 15 -23.92 -48.00 -2.66
N ARG A 16 -22.79 -48.73 -2.64
CA ARG A 16 -22.70 -50.15 -2.98
C ARG A 16 -23.45 -51.01 -1.98
N CYS A 17 -23.34 -50.74 -0.66
CA CYS A 17 -24.11 -51.47 0.35
C CYS A 17 -25.61 -51.26 0.17
N LEU A 18 -26.07 -50.05 -0.09
CA LEU A 18 -27.50 -49.76 -0.30
C LEU A 18 -28.08 -50.35 -1.58
N LYS A 19 -27.24 -50.71 -2.56
CA LYS A 19 -27.70 -51.50 -3.73
C LYS A 19 -28.05 -52.94 -3.37
N ILE A 20 -27.41 -53.52 -2.36
CA ILE A 20 -27.63 -54.86 -1.86
C ILE A 20 -28.81 -54.91 -0.90
N ASP A 21 -28.83 -53.97 0.08
CA ASP A 21 -29.87 -53.80 1.10
C ASP A 21 -30.37 -52.36 1.13
N PRO A 22 -31.39 -52.00 0.32
CA PRO A 22 -31.92 -50.64 0.26
C PRO A 22 -32.58 -50.13 1.56
N ALA A 23 -33.00 -51.04 2.44
CA ALA A 23 -33.70 -50.72 3.70
C ALA A 23 -32.72 -50.46 4.88
N ASN A 24 -31.42 -50.53 4.65
CA ASN A 24 -30.41 -50.41 5.70
C ASN A 24 -30.29 -48.96 6.21
N GLN A 25 -31.06 -48.60 7.21
CA GLN A 25 -31.13 -47.26 7.83
C GLN A 25 -29.77 -46.75 8.37
N PRO A 26 -28.96 -47.54 9.09
CA PRO A 26 -27.62 -47.12 9.50
C PRO A 26 -26.69 -46.69 8.39
N VAL A 27 -26.68 -47.44 7.26
CA VAL A 27 -25.84 -47.14 6.08
C VAL A 27 -26.35 -45.88 5.38
N SER A 28 -27.67 -45.73 5.27
CA SER A 28 -28.28 -44.51 4.69
C SER A 28 -27.89 -43.23 5.49
N SER A 29 -27.99 -43.30 6.82
CA SER A 29 -27.60 -42.19 7.71
C SER A 29 -26.10 -41.88 7.62
N LEU A 30 -25.24 -42.90 7.49
CA LEU A 30 -23.81 -42.73 7.34
C LEU A 30 -23.46 -42.07 5.99
N LYS A 31 -24.17 -42.50 4.89
CA LYS A 31 -24.02 -41.90 3.58
C LYS A 31 -24.36 -40.43 3.57
N ALA A 32 -25.51 -40.01 4.13
CA ALA A 32 -25.93 -38.62 4.21
C ALA A 32 -24.94 -37.77 5.01
N LYS A 33 -24.38 -38.32 6.09
CA LYS A 33 -23.33 -37.63 6.87
C LYS A 33 -22.04 -37.47 6.09
N ALA A 34 -21.60 -38.49 5.35
CA ALA A 34 -20.41 -38.45 4.53
C ALA A 34 -20.56 -37.44 3.36
N GLU A 35 -21.73 -37.42 2.71
CA GLU A 35 -22.09 -36.45 1.66
C GLU A 35 -22.03 -35.01 2.21
N GLY A 36 -22.65 -34.74 3.36
CA GLY A 36 -22.62 -33.42 4.00
C GLY A 36 -21.21 -32.92 4.33
N LEU A 37 -20.35 -33.81 4.84
CA LEU A 37 -18.94 -33.47 5.12
C LEU A 37 -18.12 -33.27 3.83
N HIS A 38 -18.40 -34.05 2.80
CA HIS A 38 -17.80 -33.88 1.49
C HIS A 38 -18.14 -32.51 0.88
N ASP A 39 -19.43 -32.17 0.86
CA ASP A 39 -19.92 -30.90 0.34
C ASP A 39 -19.35 -29.70 1.10
N GLU A 40 -19.25 -29.81 2.41
CA GLU A 40 -18.63 -28.76 3.23
C GLU A 40 -17.15 -28.58 2.88
N LYS A 41 -16.40 -29.67 2.70
CA LYS A 41 -14.99 -29.61 2.30
C LYS A 41 -14.81 -28.98 0.92
N VAL A 42 -15.60 -29.42 -0.06
CA VAL A 42 -15.59 -28.86 -1.43
C VAL A 42 -15.93 -27.38 -1.40
N ARG A 43 -16.93 -26.97 -0.61
CA ARG A 43 -17.28 -25.56 -0.45
C ARG A 43 -16.16 -24.72 0.18
N LYS A 44 -15.47 -25.26 1.20
CA LYS A 44 -14.32 -24.59 1.84
C LYS A 44 -13.16 -24.43 0.85
N GLU A 45 -12.85 -25.47 0.11
CA GLU A 45 -11.76 -25.47 -0.88
C GLU A 45 -12.06 -24.50 -2.03
N ARG A 46 -13.31 -24.48 -2.54
CA ARG A 46 -13.74 -23.52 -3.58
C ARG A 46 -13.60 -22.08 -3.10
N LYS A 47 -14.05 -21.77 -1.86
CA LYS A 47 -13.88 -20.43 -1.29
C LYS A 47 -12.41 -20.04 -1.12
N LYS A 48 -11.55 -21.00 -0.76
CA LYS A 48 -10.11 -20.76 -0.63
C LYS A 48 -9.48 -20.46 -1.99
N GLN A 49 -9.83 -21.24 -3.02
CA GLN A 49 -9.34 -21.02 -4.39
C GLN A 49 -9.84 -19.71 -4.98
N GLU A 50 -11.10 -19.35 -4.73
CA GLU A 50 -11.67 -18.07 -5.14
C GLU A 50 -10.90 -16.89 -4.54
N ARG A 51 -10.65 -16.91 -3.22
CA ARG A 51 -9.82 -15.89 -2.54
C ARG A 51 -8.39 -15.81 -3.10
N LEU A 52 -7.78 -16.96 -3.41
CA LEU A 52 -6.45 -16.97 -4.03
C LEU A 52 -6.47 -16.36 -5.43
N ARG A 53 -7.47 -16.69 -6.26
CA ARG A 53 -7.63 -16.09 -7.59
C ARG A 53 -7.86 -14.58 -7.51
N GLU A 54 -8.73 -14.12 -6.62
CA GLU A 54 -8.96 -12.70 -6.40
C GLU A 54 -7.68 -11.97 -5.97
N ALA A 55 -6.92 -12.56 -5.03
CA ALA A 55 -5.65 -12.00 -4.59
C ALA A 55 -4.61 -11.94 -5.71
N GLU A 56 -4.50 -12.99 -6.53
CA GLU A 56 -3.61 -13.02 -7.69
C GLU A 56 -4.03 -12.00 -8.76
N GLU A 57 -5.33 -11.88 -9.02
CA GLU A 57 -5.84 -10.90 -9.98
C GLU A 57 -5.61 -9.47 -9.49
N LYS A 58 -5.88 -9.20 -8.19
CA LYS A 58 -5.58 -7.90 -7.55
C LYS A 58 -4.08 -7.58 -7.66
N ARG A 59 -3.22 -8.55 -7.40
CA ARG A 59 -1.77 -8.42 -7.56
C ARG A 59 -1.36 -8.14 -9.01
N ARG A 60 -1.93 -8.85 -9.97
CA ARG A 60 -1.65 -8.65 -11.40
C ARG A 60 -2.11 -7.27 -11.88
N ARG A 61 -3.31 -6.81 -11.46
CA ARG A 61 -3.81 -5.46 -11.76
C ARG A 61 -2.91 -4.39 -11.17
N LEU A 62 -2.44 -4.61 -9.93
CA LEU A 62 -1.47 -3.73 -9.29
C LEU A 62 -0.19 -3.62 -10.11
N GLN A 63 0.38 -4.75 -10.53
CA GLN A 63 1.56 -4.79 -11.41
C GLN A 63 1.33 -4.03 -12.72
N VAL A 64 0.18 -4.23 -13.38
CA VAL A 64 -0.15 -3.52 -14.62
C VAL A 64 -0.31 -2.02 -14.39
N ALA A 65 -0.95 -1.60 -13.29
CA ALA A 65 -1.10 -0.19 -12.93
C ALA A 65 0.25 0.48 -12.69
N PHE A 66 1.20 -0.25 -12.12
CA PHE A 66 2.59 0.22 -11.98
C PHE A 66 3.31 0.31 -13.34
N LYS A 67 3.07 -0.66 -14.26
CA LYS A 67 3.66 -0.71 -15.60
C LYS A 67 3.34 0.47 -16.51
N VAL A 68 2.14 0.95 -16.44
CA VAL A 68 1.65 2.00 -17.35
C VAL A 68 2.31 3.37 -17.12
N ARG A 69 3.08 3.58 -16.04
CA ARG A 69 3.48 4.92 -15.62
C ARG A 69 4.99 5.23 -15.58
N GLY A 70 5.83 4.37 -16.12
CA GLY A 70 7.24 4.70 -16.34
C GLY A 70 8.27 3.69 -15.84
N SER A 71 9.38 3.61 -16.54
CA SER A 71 10.46 2.62 -16.44
C SER A 71 11.48 2.92 -15.35
N LEU A 72 11.99 1.95 -14.65
CA LEU A 72 13.07 2.08 -13.68
C LEU A 72 13.99 0.89 -13.44
N ASP A 73 15.00 1.11 -12.59
CA ASP A 73 16.17 0.30 -12.29
C ASP A 73 15.87 -1.19 -12.00
N PRO A 74 16.48 -2.13 -12.77
CA PRO A 74 16.22 -3.57 -12.66
C PRO A 74 16.63 -4.23 -11.34
N HIS A 75 17.54 -3.65 -10.59
CA HIS A 75 18.07 -4.30 -9.37
C HIS A 75 17.10 -4.20 -8.19
N PHE A 76 16.37 -3.12 -8.14
CA PHE A 76 15.39 -2.83 -7.11
C PHE A 76 14.16 -3.76 -7.17
N TYR A 77 13.79 -4.17 -8.33
CA TYR A 77 12.58 -4.93 -8.67
C TYR A 77 12.55 -6.38 -8.22
N LYS A 78 13.66 -6.92 -7.78
CA LYS A 78 13.70 -8.31 -7.28
C LYS A 78 12.96 -8.49 -5.97
N THR A 79 12.85 -7.45 -5.16
CA THR A 79 12.24 -7.51 -3.82
C THR A 79 10.81 -6.97 -3.76
N HIS A 80 10.44 -6.04 -4.67
CA HIS A 80 9.13 -5.42 -4.68
C HIS A 80 8.62 -5.25 -6.12
N PRO A 81 8.24 -6.34 -6.80
CA PRO A 81 7.83 -6.28 -8.19
C PRO A 81 6.59 -5.39 -8.42
N GLU A 82 5.79 -5.14 -7.38
CA GLU A 82 4.62 -4.30 -7.42
C GLU A 82 4.89 -2.79 -7.53
N LEU A 83 6.12 -2.34 -7.21
CA LEU A 83 6.50 -0.91 -7.22
C LEU A 83 7.33 -0.50 -8.44
N GLN A 84 7.57 -1.44 -9.35
CA GLN A 84 8.57 -1.35 -10.42
C GLN A 84 8.46 -0.18 -11.38
N GLU A 85 7.29 0.32 -11.64
CA GLU A 85 7.12 1.11 -12.87
C GLU A 85 6.61 2.53 -12.65
N ARG A 86 6.62 3.00 -11.38
CA ARG A 86 6.20 4.38 -11.03
C ARG A 86 7.33 5.34 -10.75
N ASN A 87 8.55 5.05 -11.15
CA ASN A 87 9.69 5.89 -10.78
C ASN A 87 9.84 6.03 -9.25
N LEU A 88 9.48 4.96 -8.52
CA LEU A 88 9.62 4.86 -7.08
C LEU A 88 10.78 3.91 -6.76
N ILE A 89 11.68 4.35 -5.91
CA ILE A 89 12.87 3.60 -5.54
C ILE A 89 12.73 3.19 -4.08
N VAL A 90 12.58 1.90 -3.81
CA VAL A 90 12.50 1.41 -2.43
C VAL A 90 13.91 1.25 -1.89
N VAL A 91 14.19 1.85 -0.79
CA VAL A 91 15.43 1.69 -0.05
C VAL A 91 15.21 0.83 1.18
N SER A 92 16.21 0.05 1.55
CA SER A 92 16.17 -0.74 2.77
C SER A 92 16.07 0.17 3.98
N ASN A 93 15.22 -0.21 4.94
CA ASN A 93 15.16 0.50 6.21
C ASN A 93 16.51 0.46 6.92
N PRO A 94 16.93 1.55 7.54
CA PRO A 94 18.06 1.52 8.45
C PRO A 94 17.82 0.48 9.55
N LYS A 95 18.88 -0.25 9.93
CA LYS A 95 18.76 -1.22 11.02
C LYS A 95 18.22 -0.54 12.28
N GLY A 96 17.15 -1.11 12.84
CA GLY A 96 16.50 -0.60 14.06
C GLY A 96 15.30 0.32 13.84
N THR A 97 14.92 0.63 12.59
CA THR A 97 13.65 1.32 12.31
C THR A 97 12.50 0.33 12.50
N PRO A 98 11.43 0.68 13.24
CA PRO A 98 10.24 -0.18 13.32
C PRO A 98 9.70 -0.45 11.92
N GLU A 99 9.42 -1.70 11.62
CA GLU A 99 8.75 -2.06 10.38
C GLU A 99 7.29 -1.61 10.50
N VAL A 100 6.98 -0.51 9.86
CA VAL A 100 5.60 -0.04 9.77
C VAL A 100 4.94 -0.85 8.65
N ASP A 101 3.89 -1.56 8.95
CA ASP A 101 3.19 -2.45 7.99
C ASP A 101 2.29 -1.65 7.03
N TYR A 102 2.76 -0.47 6.63
CA TYR A 102 2.10 0.34 5.61
C TYR A 102 2.61 -0.05 4.23
N LYS A 103 1.68 -0.34 3.32
CA LYS A 103 1.98 -0.69 1.93
C LYS A 103 1.11 0.11 0.99
N PRO A 104 1.64 0.55 -0.15
CA PRO A 104 0.81 1.10 -1.21
C PRO A 104 -0.30 0.12 -1.59
N ARG A 105 -1.52 0.63 -1.78
CA ARG A 105 -2.69 -0.17 -2.13
C ARG A 105 -3.57 0.57 -3.13
N PHE A 106 -4.46 -0.15 -3.80
CA PHE A 106 -5.52 0.48 -4.56
C PHE A 106 -6.54 1.11 -3.62
N ASP A 107 -7.12 2.23 -4.09
CA ASP A 107 -8.32 2.76 -3.50
C ASP A 107 -9.48 1.78 -3.72
N GLU A 108 -10.11 1.36 -2.63
CA GLU A 108 -11.23 0.41 -2.67
C GLU A 108 -12.52 1.05 -3.18
N GLU A 109 -12.63 2.38 -3.09
CA GLU A 109 -13.78 3.15 -3.59
C GLU A 109 -13.68 3.41 -5.10
N ASP A 110 -12.48 3.35 -5.69
CA ASP A 110 -12.29 3.46 -7.12
C ASP A 110 -12.63 2.13 -7.82
N THR A 111 -13.83 2.04 -8.38
CA THR A 111 -14.31 0.86 -9.12
C THR A 111 -13.42 0.45 -10.28
N ASN A 112 -12.68 1.38 -10.86
CA ASN A 112 -11.73 1.14 -11.95
C ASN A 112 -10.35 0.70 -11.45
N GLN A 113 -10.12 0.74 -10.14
CA GLN A 113 -8.85 0.40 -9.49
C GLN A 113 -7.63 1.07 -10.17
N GLY A 114 -7.80 2.31 -10.60
CA GLY A 114 -6.77 3.12 -11.25
C GLY A 114 -6.02 4.04 -10.29
N THR A 115 -6.61 4.31 -9.11
CA THR A 115 -6.06 5.21 -8.09
C THR A 115 -5.32 4.41 -7.03
N LEU A 116 -4.12 4.88 -6.67
CA LEU A 116 -3.32 4.30 -5.61
C LEU A 116 -3.31 5.20 -4.38
N ILE A 117 -3.25 4.54 -3.24
CA ILE A 117 -3.06 5.14 -1.92
C ILE A 117 -1.66 4.76 -1.44
N PHE A 118 -0.90 5.76 -1.02
CA PHE A 118 0.46 5.61 -0.49
C PHE A 118 0.53 6.08 0.95
N PRO A 119 1.18 5.35 1.84
CA PRO A 119 1.60 5.92 3.10
C PRO A 119 2.67 6.98 2.87
N ALA A 120 2.58 8.09 3.59
CA ALA A 120 3.49 9.22 3.47
C ALA A 120 3.89 9.78 4.83
N HIS A 121 5.18 10.07 5.00
CA HIS A 121 5.69 10.84 6.13
C HIS A 121 5.88 12.30 5.74
N PHE A 122 5.40 13.20 6.56
CA PHE A 122 5.65 14.62 6.48
C PHE A 122 6.68 15.00 7.55
N LEU A 123 7.88 15.33 7.11
CA LEU A 123 9.03 15.60 7.97
C LEU A 123 9.14 17.09 8.26
N TYR A 124 9.34 17.45 9.50
CA TYR A 124 9.50 18.83 9.99
C TYR A 124 10.93 19.03 10.51
N PRO A 125 11.89 19.35 9.63
CA PRO A 125 13.31 19.35 9.99
C PRO A 125 13.69 20.38 11.07
N GLN A 126 12.93 21.47 11.19
CA GLN A 126 13.16 22.49 12.20
C GLN A 126 13.05 21.92 13.63
N TYR A 127 12.16 20.97 13.83
CA TYR A 127 11.88 20.37 15.14
C TYR A 127 12.24 18.88 15.22
N ALA A 128 12.86 18.34 14.18
CA ALA A 128 13.23 16.92 14.07
C ALA A 128 12.05 15.97 14.38
N THR A 129 10.85 16.34 13.95
CA THR A 129 9.62 15.56 14.13
C THR A 129 8.93 15.26 12.80
N SER A 130 7.90 14.44 12.82
CA SER A 130 7.17 14.03 11.61
C SER A 130 5.76 13.57 11.93
N ASP A 131 4.87 13.72 10.93
CA ASP A 131 3.55 13.11 10.92
C ASP A 131 3.48 12.02 9.85
N THR A 132 2.62 11.03 10.08
CA THR A 132 2.36 9.97 9.13
C THR A 132 0.93 10.06 8.63
N VAL A 133 0.78 10.16 7.32
CA VAL A 133 -0.50 10.04 6.62
C VAL A 133 -0.55 8.64 6.02
N PRO A 134 -1.32 7.69 6.59
CA PRO A 134 -1.36 6.30 6.11
C PRO A 134 -2.03 6.19 4.74
N ASP A 135 -2.93 7.11 4.43
CA ASP A 135 -3.83 7.06 3.28
C ASP A 135 -3.69 8.30 2.40
N PHE A 136 -2.51 8.49 1.80
CA PHE A 136 -2.28 9.58 0.86
C PHE A 136 -2.71 9.16 -0.54
N HIS A 137 -3.85 9.66 -1.01
CA HIS A 137 -4.39 9.39 -2.35
C HIS A 137 -3.53 10.05 -3.43
N GLU A 138 -3.18 9.30 -4.46
CA GLU A 138 -2.31 9.83 -5.52
C GLU A 138 -2.93 10.98 -6.34
N ASP A 139 -4.25 11.09 -6.39
CA ASP A 139 -4.97 12.13 -7.10
C ASP A 139 -5.44 13.28 -6.20
N ALA A 140 -5.23 13.18 -4.89
CA ALA A 140 -5.49 14.30 -3.98
C ALA A 140 -4.36 15.32 -3.99
N SER A 141 -4.69 16.59 -3.80
CA SER A 141 -3.70 17.66 -3.81
C SER A 141 -2.94 17.76 -2.49
N PHE A 142 -1.69 18.16 -2.55
CA PHE A 142 -0.91 18.45 -1.33
C PHE A 142 -1.53 19.59 -0.51
N GLY A 143 -2.26 20.50 -1.15
CA GLY A 143 -2.96 21.58 -0.47
C GLY A 143 -4.05 21.08 0.46
N ASP A 144 -4.81 20.06 0.04
CA ASP A 144 -5.90 19.49 0.84
C ASP A 144 -5.34 18.82 2.11
N TYR A 145 -4.25 18.07 1.99
CA TYR A 145 -3.57 17.48 3.15
C TYR A 145 -2.96 18.54 4.07
N LEU A 146 -2.33 19.59 3.53
CA LEU A 146 -1.81 20.68 4.35
C LEU A 146 -2.92 21.44 5.11
N ILE A 147 -4.11 21.59 4.51
CA ILE A 147 -5.27 22.19 5.19
C ILE A 147 -5.75 21.28 6.32
N ALA A 148 -5.77 19.98 6.10
CA ALA A 148 -6.18 19.01 7.12
C ALA A 148 -5.18 18.93 8.29
N MET A 149 -3.87 18.97 7.98
CA MET A 149 -2.80 18.90 8.99
C MET A 149 -2.62 20.21 9.76
N PHE A 150 -2.79 21.35 9.08
CA PHE A 150 -2.62 22.70 9.61
C PHE A 150 -3.87 23.55 9.32
N PRO A 151 -4.98 23.31 10.01
CA PRO A 151 -6.21 24.09 9.79
C PRO A 151 -5.99 25.58 10.07
N PRO A 152 -6.58 26.48 9.26
CA PRO A 152 -6.28 27.93 9.32
C PRO A 152 -6.52 28.60 10.69
N ASN A 153 -7.41 28.04 11.50
CA ASN A 153 -7.82 28.59 12.78
C ASN A 153 -7.50 27.67 13.98
N ALA A 154 -6.69 26.64 13.76
CA ALA A 154 -6.26 25.77 14.84
C ALA A 154 -5.07 26.39 15.61
N GLU A 155 -4.96 26.00 16.86
CA GLU A 155 -3.75 26.28 17.63
C GLU A 155 -2.56 25.56 16.99
N PRO A 156 -1.36 26.16 17.04
CA PRO A 156 -0.16 25.49 16.58
C PRO A 156 0.03 24.15 17.29
N PRO A 157 0.60 23.13 16.61
CA PRO A 157 0.95 21.88 17.27
C PRO A 157 1.90 22.12 18.46
N ASP A 158 1.83 21.30 19.51
CA ASP A 158 2.64 21.43 20.72
C ASP A 158 4.15 21.49 20.43
N TRP A 159 4.60 20.87 19.34
CA TRP A 159 6.00 20.88 18.92
C TRP A 159 6.40 22.18 18.17
N ASP A 160 5.44 22.97 17.66
CA ASP A 160 5.70 24.23 16.95
C ASP A 160 5.69 25.41 17.88
N GLN A 161 6.72 25.53 18.69
CA GLN A 161 6.85 26.55 19.69
C GLN A 161 6.84 28.00 19.13
N ALA A 162 7.28 28.18 17.90
CA ALA A 162 7.31 29.48 17.24
C ALA A 162 6.02 29.81 16.46
N GLY A 163 5.10 28.87 16.31
CA GLY A 163 3.85 29.04 15.55
C GLY A 163 4.08 29.32 14.07
N GLU A 164 5.12 28.73 13.47
CA GLU A 164 5.51 28.99 12.08
C GLU A 164 4.86 28.00 11.10
N TYR A 165 4.42 26.81 11.58
CA TYR A 165 3.76 25.80 10.77
C TYR A 165 2.27 26.11 10.57
N VAL A 166 2.02 27.17 9.84
CA VAL A 166 0.68 27.67 9.54
C VAL A 166 0.36 27.46 8.06
N ASN A 167 -0.86 26.98 7.78
CA ASN A 167 -1.32 26.86 6.39
C ASN A 167 -1.17 28.20 5.64
N GLY A 168 -0.63 28.13 4.45
CA GLY A 168 -0.34 29.33 3.64
C GLY A 168 1.10 29.78 3.72
N ARG A 169 1.80 29.49 4.81
CA ARG A 169 3.21 29.86 5.01
C ARG A 169 4.19 28.69 4.85
N LEU A 170 3.69 27.49 4.47
CA LEU A 170 4.50 26.30 4.32
C LEU A 170 4.92 26.08 2.86
N SER A 171 6.11 25.55 2.68
CA SER A 171 6.63 24.97 1.45
C SER A 171 6.84 23.47 1.65
N VAL A 172 6.50 22.69 0.63
CA VAL A 172 6.68 21.23 0.63
C VAL A 172 7.73 20.86 -0.39
N TYR A 173 8.59 19.92 -0.03
CA TYR A 173 9.65 19.40 -0.87
C TYR A 173 9.66 17.88 -0.88
N ALA A 174 10.09 17.30 -2.00
CA ALA A 174 10.48 15.90 -2.11
C ALA A 174 11.94 15.82 -2.55
N ALA A 175 12.70 14.92 -1.95
CA ALA A 175 14.02 14.54 -2.42
C ALA A 175 13.91 13.32 -3.33
N THR A 176 14.61 13.34 -4.46
CA THR A 176 14.69 12.20 -5.36
C THR A 176 15.93 11.34 -5.06
N SER A 177 15.98 10.15 -5.63
CA SER A 177 17.13 9.23 -5.48
C SER A 177 18.46 9.82 -5.96
N LYS A 178 18.41 10.67 -6.98
CA LYS A 178 19.59 11.44 -7.44
C LYS A 178 19.80 12.74 -6.65
N ARG A 179 19.18 12.86 -5.46
CA ARG A 179 19.28 14.03 -4.59
C ARG A 179 18.86 15.34 -5.26
N ARG A 180 17.94 15.27 -6.20
CA ARG A 180 17.27 16.46 -6.72
C ARG A 180 16.16 16.86 -5.74
N LEU A 181 16.08 18.14 -5.41
CA LEU A 181 15.05 18.67 -4.52
C LEU A 181 13.92 19.26 -5.38
N LEU A 182 12.73 18.68 -5.26
CA LEU A 182 11.53 19.15 -5.95
C LEU A 182 10.69 19.98 -5.00
N LYS A 183 10.39 21.22 -5.37
CA LYS A 183 9.40 22.05 -4.68
C LYS A 183 8.01 21.67 -5.15
N ILE A 184 7.14 21.29 -4.24
CA ILE A 184 5.79 20.83 -4.54
C ILE A 184 4.81 21.98 -4.42
N GLY A 185 4.08 22.24 -5.49
CA GLY A 185 3.00 23.22 -5.49
C GLY A 185 1.75 22.66 -4.79
N LYS A 186 1.00 23.53 -4.10
CA LYS A 186 -0.21 23.11 -3.36
C LYS A 186 -1.27 22.42 -4.22
N LYS A 187 -1.35 22.76 -5.51
CA LYS A 187 -2.29 22.15 -6.47
C LYS A 187 -1.77 20.87 -7.10
N MET A 188 -0.51 20.52 -6.89
CA MET A 188 0.04 19.27 -7.40
C MET A 188 -0.53 18.10 -6.62
N THR A 189 -0.86 17.04 -7.35
CA THR A 189 -1.21 15.74 -6.78
C THR A 189 0.06 14.91 -6.57
N LEU A 190 -0.04 13.83 -5.80
CA LEU A 190 1.08 12.89 -5.66
C LEU A 190 1.46 12.28 -7.02
N ARG A 191 0.47 11.99 -7.87
CA ARG A 191 0.68 11.54 -9.26
C ARG A 191 1.56 12.50 -10.05
N ASP A 192 1.31 13.81 -9.92
CA ASP A 192 2.12 14.84 -10.58
C ASP A 192 3.56 14.85 -10.05
N VAL A 193 3.74 14.72 -8.74
CA VAL A 193 5.06 14.71 -8.10
C VAL A 193 5.85 13.47 -8.51
N ILE A 194 5.22 12.28 -8.52
CA ILE A 194 5.85 11.04 -8.99
C ILE A 194 6.30 11.17 -10.46
N ARG A 195 5.44 11.72 -11.32
CA ARG A 195 5.78 11.96 -12.72
C ARG A 195 6.94 12.94 -12.88
N GLU A 196 6.94 14.02 -12.11
CA GLU A 196 8.01 15.03 -12.16
C GLU A 196 9.34 14.48 -11.62
N ALA A 197 9.27 13.69 -10.55
CA ALA A 197 10.43 13.02 -9.98
C ALA A 197 11.05 12.02 -10.95
N GLY A 198 10.25 11.31 -11.73
CA GLY A 198 10.69 10.29 -12.69
C GLY A 198 11.38 10.82 -13.95
N LYS A 199 11.50 12.11 -14.12
CA LYS A 199 12.23 12.68 -15.25
C LYS A 199 13.72 12.31 -15.18
N ASP A 200 14.32 12.09 -16.34
CA ASP A 200 15.76 11.78 -16.49
C ASP A 200 16.21 10.49 -15.78
N GLY A 201 15.33 9.52 -15.66
CA GLY A 201 15.61 8.24 -14.99
C GLY A 201 15.91 8.40 -13.50
N ASP A 202 15.24 9.33 -12.85
CA ASP A 202 15.24 9.58 -11.41
C ASP A 202 13.93 9.03 -10.79
N GLY A 203 13.66 9.26 -9.50
CA GLY A 203 12.42 8.85 -8.86
C GLY A 203 12.34 9.24 -7.39
N LEU A 204 11.14 9.11 -6.81
CA LEU A 204 10.97 9.23 -5.37
C LEU A 204 11.42 7.94 -4.67
N GLU A 205 12.04 8.08 -3.53
CA GLU A 205 12.40 6.94 -2.68
C GLU A 205 11.23 6.54 -1.78
N ILE A 206 10.95 5.23 -1.73
CA ILE A 206 10.07 4.63 -0.72
C ILE A 206 10.94 3.96 0.33
N GLN A 207 10.80 4.39 1.57
CA GLN A 207 11.50 3.82 2.71
C GLN A 207 10.49 3.23 3.71
N GLY A 208 10.63 1.93 3.99
CA GLY A 208 9.68 1.25 4.89
C GLY A 208 8.23 1.23 4.37
N GLY A 209 8.04 1.24 3.06
CA GLY A 209 6.71 1.31 2.46
C GLY A 209 6.11 2.72 2.36
N CYS A 210 6.79 3.74 2.90
CA CYS A 210 6.30 5.12 2.95
C CYS A 210 7.09 6.05 2.02
N LEU A 211 6.40 7.03 1.44
CA LEU A 211 7.02 8.19 0.81
C LEU A 211 7.38 9.23 1.88
N ALA A 212 8.39 10.06 1.62
CA ALA A 212 8.79 11.12 2.53
C ALA A 212 8.71 12.50 1.85
N PHE A 213 8.04 13.43 2.53
CA PHE A 213 7.93 14.83 2.11
C PHE A 213 8.43 15.74 3.23
N ILE A 214 9.15 16.77 2.84
CA ILE A 214 9.72 17.71 3.79
C ILE A 214 8.87 18.98 3.78
N VAL A 215 8.42 19.41 4.93
CA VAL A 215 7.61 20.61 5.11
C VAL A 215 8.40 21.62 5.93
N VAL A 216 8.56 22.81 5.39
CA VAL A 216 9.31 23.89 6.02
C VAL A 216 8.52 25.21 5.98
N PRO A 217 8.59 26.05 7.03
CA PRO A 217 8.04 27.39 6.97
C PRO A 217 8.81 28.25 5.98
N ARG A 218 8.07 29.07 5.23
CA ARG A 218 8.65 29.98 4.22
C ARG A 218 9.44 31.10 4.90
N GLY A 219 10.58 31.43 4.33
CA GLY A 219 11.42 32.53 4.79
C GLY A 219 12.87 32.11 4.95
N GLU A 220 13.49 32.63 5.99
CA GLU A 220 14.91 32.44 6.29
C GLU A 220 15.23 30.95 6.49
N PHE A 221 14.44 30.26 7.31
CA PHE A 221 14.63 28.83 7.57
C PHE A 221 14.58 27.99 6.27
N GLU A 222 13.60 28.26 5.37
CA GLU A 222 13.52 27.58 4.09
C GLU A 222 14.81 27.74 3.28
N SER A 223 15.32 28.98 3.23
CA SER A 223 16.52 29.32 2.45
C SER A 223 17.75 28.61 2.98
N ASP A 224 17.93 28.62 4.28
CA ASP A 224 19.06 28.01 4.97
C ASP A 224 19.02 26.48 4.84
N TRP A 225 17.83 25.89 5.05
CA TRP A 225 17.63 24.46 4.89
C TRP A 225 17.94 23.99 3.45
N ILE A 226 17.48 24.72 2.43
CA ILE A 226 17.79 24.41 1.02
C ILE A 226 19.31 24.51 0.78
N ALA A 227 19.96 25.54 1.30
CA ALA A 227 21.40 25.71 1.15
C ALA A 227 22.19 24.55 1.77
N GLU A 228 21.75 24.12 2.97
CA GLU A 228 22.34 22.96 3.65
C GLU A 228 22.09 21.65 2.92
N PHE A 229 20.88 21.41 2.42
CA PHE A 229 20.55 20.24 1.61
C PHE A 229 21.45 20.13 0.38
N LYS A 230 21.72 21.25 -0.30
CA LYS A 230 22.60 21.29 -1.47
C LYS A 230 24.06 21.05 -1.14
N LYS A 231 24.52 21.40 0.07
CA LYS A 231 25.91 21.14 0.51
C LYS A 231 26.18 19.66 0.82
N ARG A 232 25.15 18.89 1.14
CA ARG A 232 25.25 17.45 1.47
C ARG A 232 25.34 16.54 0.22
N LYS A 233 25.52 17.16 -0.95
CA LYS A 233 25.69 16.44 -2.25
C LYS A 233 27.02 15.71 -2.32
#